data_8b18ca8e13d3557f510fa97e0194bbfd
#
_entry.id   8b18ca8e13d3557f510fa97e0194bbfd
#
_cell.length_a   1.000
_cell.length_b   1.000
_cell.length_c   1.000
_cell.angle_alpha   90.00
_cell.angle_beta   90.00
_cell.angle_gamma   90.00
#
_symmetry.space_group_name_H-M   'P 1'
#
loop_
_entity.id
_entity.type
_entity.pdbx_description
1 polymer ?
#
loop_
_entity_poly.entity_id
_entity_poly.type
_entity_poly.pdbx_seq_one_letter_code
_entity_poly.pdbx_strand_id
1 'polypeptide(L)'
;MCGIAGYFNPDQNYAENPKQNFHTLSRMINTMNHRGPDTYGHTIINSCCLAHTRLSIIDLENGRQPMSYTKDGNTYYIVYNGEIYNYKEVKKTLLRKNYTFETNSDTEVIIA
;
A
#
# COMPACT_ATOMS: atom_id res chain seq x y z
N MET A 1 12.10 -9.04 -3.27
CA MET A 1 11.03 -8.44 -4.08
C MET A 1 9.70 -8.59 -3.34
N CYS A 2 8.85 -7.57 -3.44
CA CYS A 2 7.55 -7.58 -2.80
C CYS A 2 6.49 -8.31 -3.65
N GLY A 3 5.40 -8.71 -3.01
CA GLY A 3 4.21 -9.19 -3.70
C GLY A 3 3.03 -8.29 -3.42
N ILE A 4 2.15 -8.13 -4.38
CA ILE A 4 0.92 -7.38 -4.23
C ILE A 4 -0.28 -8.24 -4.60
N ALA A 5 -1.39 -8.04 -3.90
CA ALA A 5 -2.64 -8.71 -4.18
C ALA A 5 -3.81 -7.79 -3.86
N GLY A 6 -4.95 -8.04 -4.47
CA GLY A 6 -6.14 -7.28 -4.18
C GLY A 6 -7.30 -7.64 -5.10
N TYR A 7 -8.47 -7.14 -4.74
CA TYR A 7 -9.66 -7.25 -5.56
C TYR A 7 -10.56 -6.04 -5.33
N PHE A 8 -11.31 -5.70 -6.36
CA PHE A 8 -12.17 -4.53 -6.40
C PHE A 8 -13.52 -4.89 -7.03
N ASN A 9 -14.59 -4.42 -6.38
CA ASN A 9 -15.93 -4.47 -6.95
C ASN A 9 -16.76 -3.31 -6.40
N PRO A 10 -17.18 -2.35 -7.24
CA PRO A 10 -17.92 -1.17 -6.79
C PRO A 10 -19.29 -1.50 -6.20
N ASP A 11 -19.84 -2.68 -6.52
CA ASP A 11 -21.16 -3.10 -6.06
C ASP A 11 -21.12 -3.86 -4.73
N GLN A 12 -19.93 -4.05 -4.15
CA GLN A 12 -19.73 -4.75 -2.89
C GLN A 12 -19.25 -3.79 -1.80
N ASN A 13 -19.59 -4.12 -0.55
CA ASN A 13 -19.01 -3.49 0.63
C ASN A 13 -18.26 -4.56 1.44
N TYR A 14 -16.97 -4.71 1.15
CA TYR A 14 -16.13 -5.71 1.81
C TYR A 14 -15.90 -5.44 3.30
N ALA A 15 -16.08 -4.18 3.73
CA ALA A 15 -15.93 -3.81 5.14
C ALA A 15 -17.05 -4.39 6.03
N GLU A 16 -18.17 -4.84 5.48
CA GLU A 16 -19.22 -5.52 6.22
C GLU A 16 -18.82 -6.94 6.67
N ASN A 17 -17.88 -7.57 5.98
CA ASN A 17 -17.39 -8.91 6.28
C ASN A 17 -15.87 -8.93 6.40
N PRO A 18 -15.28 -8.20 7.38
CA PRO A 18 -13.84 -8.04 7.47
C PRO A 18 -13.08 -9.36 7.71
N LYS A 19 -13.64 -10.27 8.49
CA LYS A 19 -12.99 -11.57 8.77
C LYS A 19 -12.90 -12.45 7.53
N GLN A 20 -13.96 -12.53 6.73
CA GLN A 20 -13.98 -13.30 5.50
C GLN A 20 -13.00 -12.73 4.48
N ASN A 21 -12.98 -11.41 4.32
CA ASN A 21 -12.08 -10.76 3.38
C ASN A 21 -10.62 -10.82 3.83
N PHE A 22 -10.37 -10.71 5.12
CA PHE A 22 -9.04 -10.97 5.67
C PHE A 22 -8.56 -12.40 5.37
N HIS A 23 -9.44 -13.39 5.53
CA HIS A 23 -9.11 -14.78 5.21
C HIS A 23 -8.78 -14.96 3.73
N THR A 24 -9.56 -14.34 2.84
CA THR A 24 -9.31 -14.36 1.39
C THR A 24 -7.96 -13.73 1.05
N LEU A 25 -7.68 -12.54 1.59
CA LEU A 25 -6.40 -11.87 1.40
C LEU A 25 -5.23 -12.70 1.92
N SER A 26 -5.40 -13.34 3.09
CA SER A 26 -4.37 -14.20 3.68
C SER A 26 -4.04 -15.39 2.77
N ARG A 27 -5.04 -15.99 2.16
CA ARG A 27 -4.83 -17.08 1.19
C ARG A 27 -4.07 -16.59 -0.05
N MET A 28 -4.43 -15.42 -0.55
CA MET A 28 -3.72 -14.80 -1.68
C MET A 28 -2.26 -14.52 -1.33
N ILE A 29 -2.01 -13.94 -0.14
CA ILE A 29 -0.67 -13.65 0.37
C ILE A 29 0.17 -14.92 0.50
N ASN A 30 -0.42 -15.99 1.01
CA ASN A 30 0.30 -17.25 1.20
C ASN A 30 0.84 -17.84 -0.10
N THR A 31 0.20 -17.57 -1.23
CA THR A 31 0.74 -17.99 -2.53
C THR A 31 1.99 -17.20 -2.95
N MET A 32 2.25 -16.07 -2.30
CA MET A 32 3.34 -15.16 -2.62
C MET A 32 4.43 -15.06 -1.54
N ASN A 33 4.43 -15.96 -0.55
CA ASN A 33 5.40 -15.91 0.56
C ASN A 33 6.86 -15.91 0.10
N HIS A 34 7.15 -16.56 -1.02
CA HIS A 34 8.48 -16.59 -1.59
C HIS A 34 8.97 -15.21 -2.10
N ARG A 35 8.08 -14.25 -2.29
CA ARG A 35 8.41 -12.91 -2.78
C ARG A 35 8.66 -11.90 -1.68
N GLY A 36 8.12 -12.10 -0.49
CA GLY A 36 8.28 -11.18 0.63
C GLY A 36 7.91 -11.83 1.95
N PRO A 37 8.81 -12.66 2.53
CA PRO A 37 8.47 -13.44 3.71
C PRO A 37 8.51 -12.66 5.03
N ASP A 38 9.09 -11.45 5.04
CA ASP A 38 9.40 -10.75 6.29
C ASP A 38 8.17 -10.15 6.96
N THR A 39 7.33 -9.47 6.19
CA THR A 39 6.09 -8.88 6.70
C THR A 39 5.02 -8.87 5.64
N TYR A 40 3.78 -8.82 6.10
CA TYR A 40 2.67 -8.53 5.21
C TYR A 40 1.74 -7.50 5.83
N GLY A 41 1.02 -6.77 4.98
CA GLY A 41 0.00 -5.83 5.37
C GLY A 41 -1.25 -5.99 4.52
N HIS A 42 -2.37 -5.53 5.05
CA HIS A 42 -3.64 -5.55 4.32
C HIS A 42 -4.49 -4.34 4.66
N THR A 43 -5.41 -4.01 3.77
CA THR A 43 -6.43 -2.98 3.99
C THR A 43 -7.72 -3.47 3.34
N ILE A 44 -8.81 -3.38 4.09
CA ILE A 44 -10.17 -3.68 3.63
C ILE A 44 -10.94 -2.38 3.62
N ILE A 45 -11.27 -1.90 2.42
CA ILE A 45 -12.07 -0.69 2.20
C ILE A 45 -13.40 -1.11 1.59
N ASN A 46 -14.36 -0.21 1.52
CA ASN A 46 -15.73 -0.57 1.10
C ASN A 46 -15.76 -1.43 -0.18
N SER A 47 -15.17 -0.95 -1.26
CA SER A 47 -15.21 -1.63 -2.55
C SER A 47 -13.91 -2.32 -2.95
N CYS A 48 -12.89 -2.31 -2.08
CA CYS A 48 -11.56 -2.78 -2.42
C CYS A 48 -10.84 -3.42 -1.24
N CYS A 49 -10.14 -4.51 -1.52
CA CYS A 49 -9.23 -5.14 -0.57
C CYS A 49 -7.84 -5.18 -1.18
N LEU A 50 -6.84 -4.75 -0.43
CA LEU A 50 -5.44 -4.70 -0.85
C LEU A 50 -4.57 -5.44 0.15
N ALA A 51 -3.54 -6.11 -0.36
CA ALA A 51 -2.54 -6.78 0.47
C ALA A 51 -1.15 -6.68 -0.15
N HIS A 52 -0.14 -6.72 0.70
CA HIS A 52 1.24 -6.54 0.32
C HIS A 52 2.14 -7.45 1.16
N THR A 53 3.05 -8.16 0.50
CA THR A 53 4.14 -8.86 1.19
C THR A 53 5.45 -8.11 0.94
N ARG A 54 6.30 -8.04 1.95
CA ARG A 54 7.52 -7.26 1.89
C ARG A 54 8.74 -8.11 2.19
N LEU A 55 9.75 -7.98 1.33
CA LEU A 55 11.12 -8.33 1.66
C LEU A 55 11.80 -7.05 2.16
N SER A 56 12.03 -6.96 3.45
CA SER A 56 12.51 -5.74 4.07
C SER A 56 14.02 -5.76 4.18
N ILE A 57 14.69 -4.93 3.40
CA ILE A 57 16.14 -4.75 3.49
C ILE A 57 16.47 -3.42 4.18
N ILE A 58 15.62 -2.41 4.06
CA ILE A 58 15.83 -1.05 4.58
C ILE A 58 14.50 -0.51 5.10
N ASP A 59 14.54 0.15 6.27
CA ASP A 59 13.44 0.90 6.88
C ASP A 59 12.14 0.12 7.08
N LEU A 60 12.16 -0.76 8.09
CA LEU A 60 11.03 -1.60 8.50
C LEU A 60 9.78 -0.82 8.95
N GLU A 61 9.94 0.41 9.43
CA GLU A 61 8.85 1.13 10.07
C GLU A 61 8.10 2.08 9.15
N ASN A 62 8.77 2.71 8.20
CA ASN A 62 8.21 3.84 7.44
C ASN A 62 7.74 3.51 6.03
N GLY A 63 7.96 2.30 5.55
CA GLY A 63 7.54 1.90 4.20
C GLY A 63 6.43 0.85 4.19
N ARG A 64 5.63 0.75 5.25
CA ARG A 64 4.55 -0.24 5.33
C ARG A 64 3.50 -0.01 4.27
N GLN A 65 3.05 -1.10 3.65
CA GLN A 65 1.99 -1.09 2.65
C GLN A 65 0.91 -2.11 3.03
N PRO A 66 -0.34 -1.91 2.64
CA PRO A 66 -0.85 -0.78 1.86
C PRO A 66 -0.61 0.57 2.56
N MET A 67 -0.22 1.57 1.79
CA MET A 67 0.01 2.93 2.28
C MET A 67 -1.21 3.80 1.96
N SER A 68 -1.57 4.71 2.86
CA SER A 68 -2.66 5.65 2.63
C SER A 68 -2.16 7.08 2.57
N TYR A 69 -2.88 7.91 1.83
CA TYR A 69 -2.64 9.34 1.74
C TYR A 69 -3.97 10.07 1.69
N THR A 70 -4.14 11.07 2.56
CA THR A 70 -5.37 11.86 2.63
C THR A 70 -5.08 13.29 2.20
N LYS A 71 -5.87 13.80 1.25
CA LYS A 71 -5.81 15.18 0.80
C LYS A 71 -7.20 15.65 0.38
N ASP A 72 -7.54 16.85 0.79
CA ASP A 72 -8.82 17.51 0.44
C ASP A 72 -10.05 16.63 0.75
N GLY A 73 -10.01 15.93 1.88
CA GLY A 73 -11.10 15.05 2.33
C GLY A 73 -11.16 13.69 1.65
N ASN A 74 -10.26 13.39 0.73
CA ASN A 74 -10.18 12.10 0.05
C ASN A 74 -8.99 11.30 0.56
N THR A 75 -9.20 10.00 0.76
CA THR A 75 -8.13 9.07 1.15
C THR A 75 -7.85 8.11 0.00
N TYR A 76 -6.59 8.02 -0.34
CA TYR A 76 -6.07 7.15 -1.40
C TYR A 76 -5.26 6.02 -0.77
N TYR A 77 -5.26 4.85 -1.39
CA TYR A 77 -4.50 3.69 -0.92
C TYR A 77 -3.66 3.13 -2.06
N ILE A 78 -2.47 2.66 -1.74
CA ILE A 78 -1.55 2.08 -2.71
C ILE A 78 -0.88 0.82 -2.17
N VAL A 79 -0.74 -0.17 -3.03
CA VAL A 79 0.25 -1.24 -2.92
C VAL A 79 1.16 -1.15 -4.14
N TYR A 80 2.47 -1.23 -3.91
CA TYR A 80 3.44 -0.99 -4.97
C TYR A 80 4.63 -1.93 -4.84
N ASN A 81 5.01 -2.51 -5.96
CA ASN A 81 6.23 -3.31 -6.08
C ASN A 81 7.11 -2.67 -7.15
N GLY A 82 8.10 -1.91 -6.72
CA GLY A 82 9.02 -1.21 -7.63
C GLY A 82 9.84 -0.16 -6.89
N GLU A 83 10.56 0.64 -7.66
CA GLU A 83 11.37 1.74 -7.16
C GLU A 83 11.23 2.97 -8.05
N ILE A 84 11.21 4.16 -7.44
CA ILE A 84 11.27 5.43 -8.15
C ILE A 84 12.61 6.08 -7.85
N TYR A 85 13.53 6.01 -8.79
CA TYR A 85 14.91 6.45 -8.58
C TYR A 85 15.03 7.94 -8.35
N ASN A 86 14.18 8.74 -8.97
CA ASN A 86 14.15 10.20 -8.83
C ASN A 86 13.12 10.70 -7.80
N TYR A 87 12.72 9.87 -6.86
CA TYR A 87 11.67 10.23 -5.90
C TYR A 87 11.98 11.48 -5.08
N LYS A 88 13.26 11.73 -4.79
CA LYS A 88 13.68 12.92 -4.03
C LYS A 88 13.41 14.22 -4.80
N GLU A 89 13.62 14.21 -6.10
CA GLU A 89 13.35 15.36 -6.97
C GLU A 89 11.86 15.62 -7.11
N VAL A 90 11.08 14.54 -7.32
CA VAL A 90 9.62 14.62 -7.40
C VAL A 90 9.04 15.11 -6.07
N LYS A 91 9.56 14.61 -4.95
CA LYS A 91 9.15 15.04 -3.61
C LYS A 91 9.38 16.54 -3.41
N LYS A 92 10.53 17.06 -3.82
CA LYS A 92 10.80 18.51 -3.75
C LYS A 92 9.78 19.32 -4.54
N THR A 93 9.42 18.87 -5.72
CA THR A 93 8.40 19.51 -6.55
C THR A 93 7.03 19.50 -5.87
N LEU A 94 6.64 18.38 -5.27
CA LEU A 94 5.38 18.25 -4.56
C LEU A 94 5.35 19.13 -3.29
N LEU A 95 6.45 19.17 -2.54
CA LEU A 95 6.56 20.07 -1.37
C LEU A 95 6.34 21.54 -1.75
N ARG A 96 6.85 21.98 -2.90
CA ARG A 96 6.60 23.34 -3.42
C ARG A 96 5.13 23.59 -3.76
N LYS A 97 4.36 22.53 -4.01
CA LYS A 97 2.92 22.59 -4.30
C LYS A 97 2.07 22.32 -3.05
N ASN A 98 2.66 22.42 -1.87
CA ASN A 98 2.01 22.24 -0.57
C ASN A 98 1.53 20.82 -0.27
N TYR A 99 2.11 19.80 -0.89
CA TYR A 99 1.92 18.43 -0.46
C TYR A 99 2.79 18.15 0.76
N THR A 100 2.28 17.31 1.66
CA THR A 100 2.98 16.92 2.89
C THR A 100 3.38 15.45 2.83
N PHE A 101 4.44 15.09 3.56
CA PHE A 101 4.96 13.72 3.59
C PHE A 101 5.24 13.30 5.04
N GLU A 102 4.89 12.07 5.37
CA GLU A 102 5.12 11.49 6.69
C GLU A 102 6.29 10.51 6.70
N THR A 103 6.69 10.01 5.53
CA THR A 103 7.75 9.01 5.38
C THR A 103 8.83 9.47 4.40
N ASN A 104 9.90 8.70 4.33
CA ASN A 104 10.94 8.86 3.31
C ASN A 104 10.80 7.83 2.17
N SER A 105 9.67 7.16 2.10
CA SER A 105 9.40 6.14 1.07
C SER A 105 9.13 6.78 -0.30
N ASP A 106 9.65 6.17 -1.34
CA ASP A 106 9.33 6.51 -2.71
C ASP A 106 7.86 6.23 -3.05
N THR A 107 7.26 5.24 -2.40
CA THR A 107 5.85 4.90 -2.57
C THR A 107 4.93 6.07 -2.20
N GLU A 108 5.26 6.82 -1.14
CA GLU A 108 4.47 7.98 -0.75
C GLU A 108 4.47 9.07 -1.83
N VAL A 109 5.55 9.20 -2.56
CA VAL A 109 5.65 10.14 -3.68
C VAL A 109 4.69 9.78 -4.83
N ILE A 110 4.42 8.48 -5.02
CA ILE A 110 3.44 8.04 -6.04
C ILE A 110 2.02 8.45 -5.64
N ILE A 111 1.67 8.21 -4.38
CA ILE A 111 0.29 8.40 -3.92
C ILE A 111 -0.05 9.87 -3.68
N ALA A 112 0.96 10.69 -3.42
CA ALA A 112 0.78 12.12 -3.27
C ALA A 112 0.57 12.82 -4.63
#